data_af29e8602d13d86ad5a13fa833631d95
#
_entry.id   af29e8602d13d86ad5a13fa833631d95
#
_cell.length_a   1.000
_cell.length_b   1.000
_cell.length_c   1.000
_cell.angle_alpha   90.00
_cell.angle_beta   90.00
_cell.angle_gamma   90.00
#
_symmetry.space_group_name_H-M   'P 1'
#
loop_
_entity.id
_entity.type
_entity.pdbx_description
1 polymer ?
#
loop_
_entity_poly.entity_id
_entity_poly.type
_entity_poly.pdbx_seq_one_letter_code
_entity_poly.pdbx_strand_id
1 'polypeptide(L)'
;AEAKKAQLEAKLLYARNSFERYNKLLASKSVSMDTVENAKSTMHALEAEIQSADASIIVAKDDLNYTRITAPITGRTGRVTFSTGNYITPTSGSLVTITGIEEVYVKFPISERDFLSLFGTQDNMKKEAVVTLTLANGKAYAHPGKVFMTDNTVQTTTDTLNVWAKFPNQEDVLTPGGVVTVNLSKKNVDRFPAANISSVMHDAYKSYVYVVNDQGVVERRDVTLGNTVNNEQCFSSGV
;
A
#
# COMPACT_ATOMS: atom_id res chain seq x y z
N ALA A 1 37.47 13.43 -9.88
CA ALA A 1 37.48 12.58 -8.70
C ALA A 1 38.24 11.27 -8.98
N GLU A 2 37.91 10.47 -10.00
CA GLU A 2 38.53 9.16 -10.31
C GLU A 2 40.01 9.26 -10.61
N ALA A 3 40.47 10.26 -11.39
CA ALA A 3 41.91 10.47 -11.66
C ALA A 3 42.71 10.75 -10.40
N LYS A 4 42.14 11.43 -9.41
CA LYS A 4 42.78 11.67 -8.12
C LYS A 4 42.95 10.37 -7.32
N LYS A 5 41.93 9.47 -7.34
CA LYS A 5 42.02 8.15 -6.72
C LYS A 5 43.16 7.33 -7.36
N ALA A 6 43.21 7.26 -8.69
CA ALA A 6 44.25 6.52 -9.41
C ALA A 6 45.67 7.04 -9.07
N GLN A 7 45.85 8.37 -8.92
CA GLN A 7 47.10 8.95 -8.48
C GLN A 7 47.49 8.50 -7.07
N LEU A 8 46.51 8.46 -6.14
CA LEU A 8 46.73 8.04 -4.75
C LEU A 8 47.05 6.55 -4.66
N GLU A 9 46.38 5.72 -5.46
CA GLU A 9 46.67 4.28 -5.53
C GLU A 9 48.10 3.98 -6.01
N ALA A 10 48.56 4.74 -7.01
CA ALA A 10 49.97 4.61 -7.45
C ALA A 10 50.97 5.00 -6.34
N LYS A 11 50.69 6.06 -5.57
CA LYS A 11 51.49 6.46 -4.41
C LYS A 11 51.43 5.42 -3.30
N LEU A 12 50.27 4.85 -3.01
CA LEU A 12 50.11 3.81 -2.01
C LEU A 12 50.93 2.57 -2.36
N LEU A 13 50.92 2.15 -3.63
CA LEU A 13 51.71 1.03 -4.10
C LEU A 13 53.19 1.25 -3.84
N TYR A 14 53.69 2.47 -4.12
CA TYR A 14 55.09 2.82 -3.82
C TYR A 14 55.38 2.81 -2.31
N ALA A 15 54.52 3.38 -1.51
CA ALA A 15 54.65 3.41 -0.04
C ALA A 15 54.63 2.00 0.56
N ARG A 16 53.77 1.13 0.07
CA ARG A 16 53.64 -0.27 0.49
C ARG A 16 54.93 -1.05 0.17
N ASN A 17 55.40 -0.93 -1.05
CA ASN A 17 56.70 -1.56 -1.44
C ASN A 17 57.85 -1.05 -0.61
N SER A 18 57.87 0.23 -0.24
CA SER A 18 58.89 0.83 0.61
C SER A 18 58.83 0.30 2.05
N PHE A 19 57.61 0.22 2.62
CA PHE A 19 57.42 -0.36 3.95
C PHE A 19 57.83 -1.83 3.97
N GLU A 20 57.43 -2.65 2.99
CA GLU A 20 57.86 -4.05 2.92
C GLU A 20 59.38 -4.22 2.83
N ARG A 21 60.04 -3.37 2.05
CA ARG A 21 61.50 -3.35 1.93
C ARG A 21 62.17 -3.00 3.25
N TYR A 22 61.74 -1.93 3.93
CA TYR A 22 62.27 -1.51 5.22
C TYR A 22 62.00 -2.54 6.31
N ASN A 23 60.86 -3.17 6.31
CA ASN A 23 60.53 -4.23 7.26
C ASN A 23 61.45 -5.46 7.10
N LYS A 24 61.85 -5.83 5.87
CA LYS A 24 62.84 -6.88 5.63
C LYS A 24 64.25 -6.45 6.07
N LEU A 25 64.62 -5.21 5.86
CA LEU A 25 65.91 -4.67 6.26
C LEU A 25 66.06 -4.48 7.77
N LEU A 26 64.97 -4.29 8.51
CA LEU A 26 64.94 -4.26 9.96
C LEU A 26 65.39 -5.60 10.56
N ALA A 27 64.94 -6.73 9.96
CA ALA A 27 65.40 -8.06 10.41
C ALA A 27 66.92 -8.26 10.33
N SER A 28 67.55 -7.60 9.37
CA SER A 28 69.02 -7.58 9.23
C SER A 28 69.70 -6.45 10.00
N LYS A 29 69.01 -5.68 10.85
CA LYS A 29 69.44 -4.51 11.61
C LYS A 29 70.12 -3.41 10.73
N SER A 30 69.67 -3.33 9.45
CA SER A 30 70.22 -2.37 8.48
C SER A 30 69.47 -1.04 8.45
N VAL A 31 68.33 -0.94 9.12
CA VAL A 31 67.50 0.27 9.26
C VAL A 31 66.98 0.40 10.70
N SER A 32 66.63 1.61 11.12
CA SER A 32 66.10 1.88 12.44
C SER A 32 64.54 1.50 12.47
N MET A 33 64.07 1.20 13.65
CA MET A 33 62.63 0.98 13.90
C MET A 33 61.80 2.19 13.50
N ASP A 34 62.28 3.39 13.79
CA ASP A 34 61.65 4.66 13.44
C ASP A 34 61.42 4.79 11.92
N THR A 35 62.38 4.31 11.09
CA THR A 35 62.24 4.32 9.63
C THR A 35 61.10 3.43 9.16
N VAL A 36 60.91 2.28 9.80
CA VAL A 36 59.82 1.35 9.48
C VAL A 36 58.46 1.92 9.91
N GLU A 37 58.40 2.53 11.11
CA GLU A 37 57.19 3.18 11.61
C GLU A 37 56.75 4.36 10.76
N ASN A 38 57.70 5.19 10.31
CA ASN A 38 57.42 6.29 9.38
C ASN A 38 56.90 5.79 8.03
N ALA A 39 57.48 4.72 7.48
CA ALA A 39 57.00 4.14 6.24
C ALA A 39 55.56 3.54 6.39
N LYS A 40 55.29 2.90 7.54
CA LYS A 40 53.96 2.39 7.88
C LYS A 40 52.91 3.51 8.03
N SER A 41 53.29 4.58 8.74
CA SER A 41 52.44 5.75 8.91
C SER A 41 52.10 6.41 7.57
N THR A 42 53.10 6.54 6.67
CA THR A 42 52.87 7.06 5.30
C THR A 42 51.92 6.18 4.50
N MET A 43 52.04 4.86 4.59
CA MET A 43 51.14 3.92 3.94
C MET A 43 49.70 4.09 4.44
N HIS A 44 49.50 4.14 5.77
CA HIS A 44 48.17 4.32 6.35
C HIS A 44 47.58 5.70 6.03
N ALA A 45 48.38 6.76 5.97
CA ALA A 45 47.92 8.07 5.56
C ALA A 45 47.38 8.06 4.12
N LEU A 46 48.07 7.38 3.20
CA LEU A 46 47.61 7.24 1.82
C LEU A 46 46.35 6.35 1.69
N GLU A 47 46.22 5.32 2.52
CA GLU A 47 44.99 4.53 2.60
C GLU A 47 43.77 5.40 3.02
N ALA A 48 43.98 6.26 4.03
CA ALA A 48 42.92 7.20 4.46
C ALA A 48 42.59 8.25 3.38
N GLU A 49 43.62 8.75 2.64
CA GLU A 49 43.38 9.66 1.51
C GLU A 49 42.58 8.99 0.38
N ILE A 50 42.80 7.70 0.10
CA ILE A 50 42.02 6.94 -0.89
C ILE A 50 40.57 6.82 -0.44
N GLN A 51 40.33 6.52 0.84
CA GLN A 51 38.96 6.48 1.37
C GLN A 51 38.24 7.83 1.21
N SER A 52 38.95 8.95 1.45
CA SER A 52 38.41 10.29 1.21
C SER A 52 38.10 10.57 -0.27
N ALA A 53 39.01 10.09 -1.17
CA ALA A 53 38.77 10.20 -2.60
C ALA A 53 37.57 9.35 -3.07
N ASP A 54 37.38 8.16 -2.49
CA ASP A 54 36.22 7.32 -2.75
C ASP A 54 34.91 8.00 -2.31
N ALA A 55 34.86 8.60 -1.14
CA ALA A 55 33.72 9.39 -0.70
C ALA A 55 33.41 10.53 -1.69
N SER A 56 34.43 11.23 -2.18
CA SER A 56 34.26 12.28 -3.19
C SER A 56 33.77 11.77 -4.53
N ILE A 57 34.12 10.54 -4.91
CA ILE A 57 33.58 9.89 -6.12
C ILE A 57 32.12 9.56 -5.95
N ILE A 58 31.70 9.09 -4.78
CA ILE A 58 30.28 8.79 -4.48
C ILE A 58 29.45 10.06 -4.63
N VAL A 59 29.86 11.16 -3.98
CA VAL A 59 29.17 12.44 -4.09
C VAL A 59 29.05 12.90 -5.55
N ALA A 60 30.14 12.84 -6.31
CA ALA A 60 30.12 13.25 -7.72
C ALA A 60 29.24 12.33 -8.60
N LYS A 61 29.12 11.05 -8.27
CA LYS A 61 28.21 10.12 -8.93
C LYS A 61 26.74 10.41 -8.57
N ASP A 62 26.45 10.75 -7.32
CA ASP A 62 25.12 11.12 -6.89
C ASP A 62 24.69 12.43 -7.59
N ASP A 63 25.57 13.43 -7.69
CA ASP A 63 25.29 14.64 -8.45
C ASP A 63 24.98 14.34 -9.92
N LEU A 64 25.73 13.42 -10.54
CA LEU A 64 25.46 13.00 -11.91
C LEU A 64 24.12 12.25 -12.02
N ASN A 65 23.77 11.41 -11.06
CA ASN A 65 22.49 10.70 -11.03
C ASN A 65 21.31 11.66 -10.94
N TYR A 66 21.44 12.76 -10.20
CA TYR A 66 20.38 13.80 -10.12
C TYR A 66 20.12 14.51 -11.46
N THR A 67 21.06 14.45 -12.41
CA THR A 67 20.81 15.00 -13.75
C THR A 67 19.84 14.15 -14.58
N ARG A 68 19.61 12.89 -14.17
CA ARG A 68 18.68 11.96 -14.83
C ARG A 68 17.56 11.56 -13.88
N ILE A 69 16.45 12.26 -14.00
CA ILE A 69 15.27 12.02 -13.17
C ILE A 69 14.45 10.91 -13.81
N THR A 70 14.24 9.82 -13.07
CA THR A 70 13.43 8.67 -13.49
C THR A 70 12.18 8.54 -12.63
N ALA A 71 11.11 7.97 -13.20
CA ALA A 71 9.88 7.70 -12.48
C ALA A 71 10.11 6.63 -11.40
N PRO A 72 9.78 6.89 -10.12
CA PRO A 72 9.95 5.91 -9.03
C PRO A 72 8.85 4.83 -9.03
N ILE A 73 7.73 5.09 -9.70
CA ILE A 73 6.58 4.19 -9.78
C ILE A 73 6.05 4.11 -11.21
N THR A 74 5.38 3.00 -11.53
CA THR A 74 4.57 2.87 -12.74
C THR A 74 3.26 3.64 -12.56
N GLY A 75 2.85 4.43 -13.56
CA GLY A 75 1.62 5.18 -13.48
C GLY A 75 1.45 6.16 -14.63
N ARG A 76 0.38 6.94 -14.56
CA ARG A 76 0.07 8.02 -15.52
C ARG A 76 0.71 9.32 -15.06
N THR A 77 1.45 9.96 -15.95
CA THR A 77 2.01 11.29 -15.70
C THR A 77 0.93 12.35 -15.87
N GLY A 78 0.90 13.30 -14.96
CA GLY A 78 0.11 14.51 -15.08
C GLY A 78 0.78 15.52 -16.04
N ARG A 79 0.29 16.76 -15.99
CA ARG A 79 0.87 17.87 -16.78
C ARG A 79 2.29 18.18 -16.30
N VAL A 80 3.22 18.26 -17.22
CA VAL A 80 4.58 18.74 -16.95
C VAL A 80 4.55 20.23 -16.65
N THR A 81 5.18 20.65 -15.57
CA THR A 81 5.19 22.05 -15.13
C THR A 81 6.25 22.88 -15.86
N PHE A 82 7.34 22.25 -16.25
CA PHE A 82 8.48 22.92 -16.88
C PHE A 82 8.64 22.49 -18.34
N SER A 83 9.06 23.42 -19.18
CA SER A 83 9.37 23.17 -20.58
C SER A 83 10.86 22.98 -20.80
N THR A 84 11.24 22.39 -21.92
CA THR A 84 12.64 22.26 -22.33
C THR A 84 13.29 23.65 -22.38
N GLY A 85 14.46 23.79 -21.79
CA GLY A 85 15.19 25.06 -21.67
C GLY A 85 14.95 25.79 -20.35
N ASN A 86 13.99 25.37 -19.51
CA ASN A 86 13.86 25.95 -18.17
C ASN A 86 15.01 25.51 -17.26
N TYR A 87 15.51 26.43 -16.47
CA TYR A 87 16.47 26.14 -15.42
C TYR A 87 15.75 25.54 -14.22
N ILE A 88 16.20 24.38 -13.76
CA ILE A 88 15.61 23.63 -12.65
C ILE A 88 16.63 23.52 -11.51
N THR A 89 16.17 23.80 -10.30
CA THR A 89 16.93 23.69 -9.06
C THR A 89 16.20 22.79 -8.08
N PRO A 90 16.82 22.31 -7.00
CA PRO A 90 16.15 21.56 -5.95
C PRO A 90 14.95 22.31 -5.32
N THR A 91 14.90 23.63 -5.43
CA THR A 91 13.82 24.48 -4.92
C THR A 91 12.72 24.76 -5.94
N SER A 92 12.83 24.28 -7.16
CA SER A 92 11.87 24.56 -8.24
C SER A 92 10.49 23.90 -8.06
N GLY A 93 10.33 23.06 -7.07
CA GLY A 93 9.07 22.35 -6.80
C GLY A 93 8.91 21.09 -7.64
N SER A 94 7.67 20.60 -7.75
CA SER A 94 7.35 19.36 -8.46
C SER A 94 7.47 19.53 -9.97
N LEU A 95 8.22 18.67 -10.63
CA LEU A 95 8.39 18.64 -12.08
C LEU A 95 7.16 18.06 -12.79
N VAL A 96 6.69 16.93 -12.28
CA VAL A 96 5.53 16.19 -12.77
C VAL A 96 4.98 15.33 -11.65
N THR A 97 3.68 15.14 -11.61
CA THR A 97 3.02 14.20 -10.69
C THR A 97 2.77 12.89 -11.43
N ILE A 98 3.13 11.79 -10.81
CA ILE A 98 2.84 10.44 -11.34
C ILE A 98 1.82 9.81 -10.41
N THR A 99 0.71 9.35 -10.97
CA THR A 99 -0.35 8.68 -10.23
C THR A 99 -0.39 7.21 -10.64
N GLY A 100 -0.25 6.32 -9.65
CA GLY A 100 -0.47 4.89 -9.86
C GLY A 100 -1.95 4.65 -10.14
N ILE A 101 -2.26 3.93 -11.22
CA ILE A 101 -3.63 3.72 -11.70
C ILE A 101 -4.05 2.25 -11.72
N GLU A 102 -3.14 1.32 -11.59
CA GLU A 102 -3.43 -0.13 -11.61
C GLU A 102 -4.34 -0.57 -10.46
N GLU A 103 -4.18 0.09 -9.32
CA GLU A 103 -4.96 -0.15 -8.11
C GLU A 103 -5.41 1.17 -7.53
N VAL A 104 -6.70 1.28 -7.26
CA VAL A 104 -7.31 2.49 -6.69
C VAL A 104 -7.86 2.18 -5.30
N TYR A 105 -7.58 3.09 -4.37
CA TYR A 105 -8.13 3.02 -3.01
C TYR A 105 -9.35 3.91 -2.91
N VAL A 106 -10.47 3.34 -2.50
CA VAL A 106 -11.71 4.05 -2.24
C VAL A 106 -11.87 4.20 -0.73
N LYS A 107 -11.94 5.44 -0.28
CA LYS A 107 -12.19 5.78 1.13
C LYS A 107 -13.68 6.03 1.33
N PHE A 108 -14.28 5.40 2.33
CA PHE A 108 -15.68 5.62 2.70
C PHE A 108 -15.86 5.49 4.22
N PRO A 109 -16.78 6.25 4.81
CA PRO A 109 -17.13 6.11 6.22
C PRO A 109 -18.17 5.01 6.42
N ILE A 110 -18.07 4.29 7.54
CA ILE A 110 -19.10 3.39 8.06
C ILE A 110 -19.46 3.84 9.48
N SER A 111 -20.72 3.79 9.88
CA SER A 111 -21.10 4.06 11.27
C SER A 111 -20.53 2.99 12.21
N GLU A 112 -20.14 3.35 13.43
CA GLU A 112 -19.67 2.37 14.42
C GLU A 112 -20.73 1.31 14.70
N ARG A 113 -21.98 1.71 14.75
CA ARG A 113 -23.12 0.79 14.92
C ARG A 113 -23.16 -0.27 13.82
N ASP A 114 -23.07 0.13 12.55
CA ASP A 114 -23.13 -0.81 11.42
C ASP A 114 -21.89 -1.69 11.38
N PHE A 115 -20.72 -1.13 11.67
CA PHE A 115 -19.48 -1.90 11.79
C PHE A 115 -19.58 -3.01 12.84
N LEU A 116 -20.05 -2.67 14.04
CA LEU A 116 -20.21 -3.65 15.12
C LEU A 116 -21.30 -4.68 14.82
N SER A 117 -22.43 -4.25 14.23
CA SER A 117 -23.54 -5.16 13.93
C SER A 117 -23.23 -6.13 12.79
N LEU A 118 -22.50 -5.69 11.76
CA LEU A 118 -22.20 -6.53 10.60
C LEU A 118 -20.95 -7.39 10.80
N PHE A 119 -19.90 -6.84 11.41
CA PHE A 119 -18.58 -7.48 11.44
C PHE A 119 -18.04 -7.72 12.84
N GLY A 120 -18.35 -6.87 13.80
CA GLY A 120 -17.89 -6.93 15.19
C GLY A 120 -16.40 -6.63 15.38
N THR A 121 -15.53 -7.07 14.48
CA THR A 121 -14.09 -6.85 14.51
C THR A 121 -13.52 -6.44 13.15
N GLN A 122 -12.38 -5.73 13.16
CA GLN A 122 -11.70 -5.33 11.92
C GLN A 122 -11.22 -6.53 11.09
N ASP A 123 -10.81 -7.61 11.74
CA ASP A 123 -10.36 -8.83 11.06
C ASP A 123 -11.50 -9.55 10.35
N ASN A 124 -12.69 -9.60 10.96
CA ASN A 124 -13.88 -10.14 10.32
C ASN A 124 -14.29 -9.29 9.13
N MET A 125 -14.26 -7.96 9.25
CA MET A 125 -14.55 -7.05 8.14
C MET A 125 -13.60 -7.30 6.97
N LYS A 126 -12.29 -7.45 7.20
CA LYS A 126 -11.32 -7.76 6.12
C LYS A 126 -11.59 -9.08 5.41
N LYS A 127 -12.12 -10.09 6.13
CA LYS A 127 -12.38 -11.43 5.60
C LYS A 127 -13.75 -11.56 4.93
N GLU A 128 -14.76 -10.91 5.49
CA GLU A 128 -16.17 -11.16 5.16
C GLU A 128 -16.80 -10.02 4.37
N ALA A 129 -16.22 -8.81 4.37
CA ALA A 129 -16.78 -7.70 3.63
C ALA A 129 -16.62 -7.88 2.13
N VAL A 130 -17.70 -7.64 1.41
CA VAL A 130 -17.73 -7.50 -0.04
C VAL A 130 -18.04 -6.04 -0.33
N VAL A 131 -17.14 -5.38 -1.03
CA VAL A 131 -17.26 -3.97 -1.39
C VAL A 131 -17.47 -3.87 -2.90
N THR A 132 -18.58 -3.28 -3.30
CA THR A 132 -18.89 -3.03 -4.72
C THR A 132 -19.08 -1.53 -4.94
N LEU A 133 -18.84 -1.06 -6.16
CA LEU A 133 -18.96 0.34 -6.52
C LEU A 133 -20.06 0.55 -7.55
N THR A 134 -20.76 1.65 -7.40
CA THR A 134 -21.58 2.24 -8.45
C THR A 134 -20.91 3.53 -8.90
N LEU A 135 -20.58 3.61 -10.18
CA LEU A 135 -19.93 4.77 -10.79
C LEU A 135 -20.90 5.96 -10.86
N ALA A 136 -20.35 7.16 -11.07
CA ALA A 136 -21.13 8.39 -11.17
C ALA A 136 -22.22 8.36 -12.28
N ASN A 137 -22.04 7.52 -13.30
CA ASN A 137 -23.01 7.31 -14.39
C ASN A 137 -24.09 6.26 -14.04
N GLY A 138 -24.16 5.78 -12.81
CA GLY A 138 -25.12 4.78 -12.34
C GLY A 138 -24.78 3.33 -12.69
N LYS A 139 -23.69 3.06 -13.42
CA LYS A 139 -23.28 1.69 -13.76
C LYS A 139 -22.51 1.05 -12.60
N ALA A 140 -22.77 -0.23 -12.37
CA ALA A 140 -22.00 -1.01 -11.43
C ALA A 140 -20.56 -1.23 -11.97
N TYR A 141 -19.57 -1.11 -11.09
CA TYR A 141 -18.19 -1.46 -11.42
C TYR A 141 -18.02 -2.98 -11.42
N ALA A 142 -17.36 -3.51 -12.45
CA ALA A 142 -17.32 -4.95 -12.69
C ALA A 142 -16.50 -5.74 -11.63
N HIS A 143 -15.53 -5.10 -11.02
CA HIS A 143 -14.61 -5.77 -10.10
C HIS A 143 -14.91 -5.41 -8.65
N PRO A 144 -15.20 -6.40 -7.78
CA PRO A 144 -15.39 -6.14 -6.36
C PRO A 144 -14.05 -5.74 -5.70
N GLY A 145 -14.14 -4.85 -4.73
CA GLY A 145 -13.02 -4.43 -3.91
C GLY A 145 -12.85 -5.29 -2.67
N LYS A 146 -11.67 -5.21 -2.09
CA LYS A 146 -11.34 -5.83 -0.80
C LYS A 146 -11.00 -4.74 0.21
N VAL A 147 -11.47 -4.89 1.44
CA VAL A 147 -11.08 -4.00 2.54
C VAL A 147 -9.57 -4.16 2.76
N PHE A 148 -8.86 -3.05 2.59
CA PHE A 148 -7.42 -2.98 2.78
C PHE A 148 -7.06 -2.54 4.20
N MET A 149 -7.69 -1.45 4.65
CA MET A 149 -7.39 -0.83 5.94
C MET A 149 -8.64 -0.16 6.51
N THR A 150 -8.74 -0.13 7.82
CA THR A 150 -9.70 0.67 8.58
C THR A 150 -8.94 1.62 9.48
N ASP A 151 -9.50 2.79 9.76
CA ASP A 151 -8.95 3.67 10.80
C ASP A 151 -8.91 2.94 12.15
N ASN A 152 -7.95 3.31 12.97
CA ASN A 152 -7.83 2.82 14.35
C ASN A 152 -8.60 3.67 15.36
N THR A 153 -9.22 4.75 14.90
CA THR A 153 -9.99 5.70 15.70
C THR A 153 -11.32 6.03 15.03
N VAL A 154 -12.37 6.12 15.84
CA VAL A 154 -13.68 6.61 15.41
C VAL A 154 -13.67 8.13 15.39
N GLN A 155 -14.21 8.76 14.38
CA GLN A 155 -14.40 10.20 14.34
C GLN A 155 -15.53 10.60 15.29
N THR A 156 -15.18 11.29 16.37
CA THR A 156 -16.10 11.63 17.46
C THR A 156 -17.23 12.59 17.04
N THR A 157 -17.04 13.36 15.97
CA THR A 157 -18.06 14.29 15.46
C THR A 157 -19.16 13.64 14.65
N THR A 158 -18.87 12.51 14.00
CA THR A 158 -19.78 11.81 13.05
C THR A 158 -20.06 10.38 13.46
N ASP A 159 -19.44 9.88 14.51
CA ASP A 159 -19.54 8.47 14.96
C ASP A 159 -19.27 7.46 13.84
N THR A 160 -18.26 7.77 13.01
CA THR A 160 -17.89 6.97 11.84
C THR A 160 -16.46 6.51 11.87
N LEU A 161 -16.22 5.33 11.31
CA LEU A 161 -14.93 4.74 11.04
C LEU A 161 -14.62 4.84 9.54
N ASN A 162 -13.48 5.40 9.16
CA ASN A 162 -13.07 5.41 7.77
C ASN A 162 -12.50 4.05 7.37
N VAL A 163 -12.93 3.58 6.22
CA VAL A 163 -12.48 2.33 5.61
C VAL A 163 -11.89 2.63 4.25
N TRP A 164 -10.79 1.96 3.94
CA TRP A 164 -10.18 1.97 2.61
C TRP A 164 -10.34 0.60 1.99
N ALA A 165 -11.00 0.56 0.84
CA ALA A 165 -11.08 -0.64 0.01
C ALA A 165 -10.24 -0.47 -1.24
N LYS A 166 -9.52 -1.52 -1.61
CA LYS A 166 -8.64 -1.60 -2.76
C LYS A 166 -9.39 -2.23 -3.92
N PHE A 167 -9.34 -1.59 -5.08
CA PHE A 167 -9.96 -2.04 -6.32
C PHE A 167 -8.93 -2.17 -7.42
N PRO A 168 -8.91 -3.27 -8.19
CA PRO A 168 -8.13 -3.35 -9.42
C PRO A 168 -8.70 -2.38 -10.45
N ASN A 169 -7.88 -1.71 -11.24
CA ASN A 169 -8.31 -0.71 -12.22
C ASN A 169 -7.60 -0.92 -13.57
N GLN A 170 -7.61 -2.14 -14.06
CA GLN A 170 -6.94 -2.52 -15.32
C GLN A 170 -7.52 -1.80 -16.55
N GLU A 171 -8.81 -1.47 -16.51
CA GLU A 171 -9.51 -0.79 -17.62
C GLU A 171 -9.47 0.74 -17.52
N ASP A 172 -8.77 1.30 -16.53
CA ASP A 172 -8.61 2.75 -16.34
C ASP A 172 -9.93 3.52 -16.15
N VAL A 173 -10.97 2.84 -15.69
CA VAL A 173 -12.31 3.40 -15.47
C VAL A 173 -12.37 4.29 -14.23
N LEU A 174 -11.65 3.88 -13.17
CA LEU A 174 -11.60 4.64 -11.93
C LEU A 174 -10.51 5.71 -12.01
N THR A 175 -10.93 6.96 -11.92
CA THR A 175 -9.99 8.10 -11.90
C THR A 175 -9.78 8.57 -10.47
N PRO A 176 -8.54 8.66 -9.97
CA PRO A 176 -8.26 9.21 -8.65
C PRO A 176 -8.84 10.62 -8.47
N GLY A 177 -9.46 10.87 -7.33
CA GLY A 177 -10.22 12.09 -7.05
C GLY A 177 -11.69 12.06 -7.47
N GLY A 178 -12.12 11.02 -8.18
CA GLY A 178 -13.54 10.81 -8.53
C GLY A 178 -14.39 10.41 -7.32
N VAL A 179 -15.69 10.66 -7.42
CA VAL A 179 -16.69 10.24 -6.41
C VAL A 179 -17.45 9.02 -6.92
N VAL A 180 -17.60 8.03 -6.06
CA VAL A 180 -18.32 6.77 -6.35
C VAL A 180 -19.24 6.44 -5.19
N THR A 181 -20.31 5.69 -5.47
CA THR A 181 -21.18 5.14 -4.42
C THR A 181 -20.65 3.76 -4.03
N VAL A 182 -20.39 3.57 -2.74
CA VAL A 182 -19.90 2.31 -2.19
C VAL A 182 -21.07 1.52 -1.64
N ASN A 183 -21.20 0.27 -2.06
CA ASN A 183 -22.13 -0.70 -1.48
C ASN A 183 -21.29 -1.72 -0.70
N LEU A 184 -21.47 -1.72 0.61
CA LEU A 184 -20.82 -2.64 1.52
C LEU A 184 -21.80 -3.72 1.96
N SER A 185 -21.41 -4.96 1.79
CA SER A 185 -22.18 -6.12 2.23
C SER A 185 -21.29 -7.13 2.95
N LYS A 186 -21.89 -7.94 3.80
CA LYS A 186 -21.23 -9.10 4.39
C LYS A 186 -21.42 -10.29 3.47
N LYS A 187 -20.37 -11.07 3.24
CA LYS A 187 -20.47 -12.35 2.55
C LYS A 187 -21.33 -13.27 3.41
N ASN A 188 -22.59 -13.43 2.98
CA ASN A 188 -23.52 -14.26 3.72
C ASN A 188 -23.23 -15.73 3.42
N VAL A 189 -23.03 -16.51 4.48
CA VAL A 189 -22.83 -17.95 4.41
C VAL A 189 -24.14 -18.67 4.77
N ASP A 190 -25.02 -18.00 5.52
CA ASP A 190 -26.26 -18.59 6.00
C ASP A 190 -27.36 -18.37 4.96
N ARG A 191 -28.00 -19.44 4.56
CA ARG A 191 -29.20 -19.43 3.71
C ARG A 191 -30.42 -19.52 4.60
N PHE A 192 -31.27 -18.53 4.50
CA PHE A 192 -32.54 -18.53 5.20
C PHE A 192 -33.68 -18.79 4.19
N PRO A 193 -34.72 -19.55 4.55
CA PRO A 193 -35.92 -19.63 3.73
C PRO A 193 -36.54 -18.24 3.61
N ALA A 194 -37.00 -17.92 2.42
CA ALA A 194 -37.63 -16.62 2.14
C ALA A 194 -38.89 -16.83 1.32
N ALA A 195 -39.87 -15.98 1.53
CA ALA A 195 -41.08 -15.92 0.72
C ALA A 195 -41.43 -14.46 0.42
N ASN A 196 -42.28 -14.26 -0.59
CA ASN A 196 -42.78 -12.91 -0.91
C ASN A 196 -43.41 -12.28 0.33
N ILE A 197 -43.15 -11.00 0.57
CA ILE A 197 -43.65 -10.27 1.73
C ILE A 197 -45.20 -10.35 1.83
N SER A 198 -45.89 -10.44 0.71
CA SER A 198 -47.36 -10.61 0.67
C SER A 198 -47.85 -11.97 1.17
N SER A 199 -46.97 -12.96 1.30
CA SER A 199 -47.30 -14.29 1.84
C SER A 199 -47.27 -14.34 3.36
N VAL A 200 -46.76 -13.28 4.00
CA VAL A 200 -46.66 -13.20 5.46
C VAL A 200 -47.93 -12.57 6.00
N MET A 201 -48.59 -13.28 6.86
CA MET A 201 -49.78 -12.83 7.57
C MET A 201 -49.46 -12.52 9.02
N HIS A 202 -50.17 -11.54 9.56
CA HIS A 202 -49.98 -11.13 10.95
C HIS A 202 -51.27 -11.40 11.73
N ASP A 203 -51.14 -11.96 12.90
CA ASP A 203 -52.16 -12.07 13.93
C ASP A 203 -51.84 -11.04 15.02
N ALA A 204 -52.74 -10.89 16.02
CA ALA A 204 -52.55 -9.94 17.13
C ALA A 204 -51.20 -10.09 17.88
N TYR A 205 -50.61 -11.28 17.84
CA TYR A 205 -49.41 -11.62 18.61
C TYR A 205 -48.24 -12.19 17.81
N LYS A 206 -48.49 -12.69 16.57
CA LYS A 206 -47.47 -13.44 15.80
C LYS A 206 -47.61 -13.23 14.30
N SER A 207 -46.49 -13.47 13.61
CA SER A 207 -46.43 -13.60 12.16
C SER A 207 -46.51 -15.08 11.78
N TYR A 208 -47.24 -15.39 10.72
CA TYR A 208 -47.38 -16.77 10.26
C TYR A 208 -47.47 -16.82 8.71
N VAL A 209 -47.21 -18.01 8.18
CA VAL A 209 -47.36 -18.31 6.75
C VAL A 209 -48.16 -19.58 6.59
N TYR A 210 -48.82 -19.74 5.44
CA TYR A 210 -49.41 -21.01 5.06
C TYR A 210 -48.44 -21.75 4.14
N VAL A 211 -48.14 -22.99 4.51
CA VAL A 211 -47.29 -23.91 3.77
C VAL A 211 -48.11 -25.08 3.30
N VAL A 212 -47.96 -25.47 2.04
CA VAL A 212 -48.59 -26.68 1.49
C VAL A 212 -47.62 -27.83 1.70
N ASN A 213 -48.02 -28.87 2.44
CA ASN A 213 -47.20 -30.05 2.67
C ASN A 213 -47.23 -31.00 1.45
N ASP A 214 -46.39 -32.05 1.47
CA ASP A 214 -46.27 -33.03 0.39
C ASP A 214 -47.58 -33.79 0.07
N GLN A 215 -48.59 -33.72 0.96
CA GLN A 215 -49.89 -34.34 0.78
C GLN A 215 -50.95 -33.36 0.21
N GLY A 216 -50.53 -32.12 -0.12
CA GLY A 216 -51.41 -31.08 -0.66
C GLY A 216 -52.27 -30.39 0.39
N VAL A 217 -52.02 -30.61 1.68
CA VAL A 217 -52.75 -29.98 2.78
C VAL A 217 -52.07 -28.69 3.20
N VAL A 218 -52.87 -27.64 3.44
CA VAL A 218 -52.41 -26.33 3.89
C VAL A 218 -52.22 -26.34 5.42
N GLU A 219 -51.05 -26.01 5.85
CA GLU A 219 -50.66 -25.89 7.27
C GLU A 219 -50.30 -24.45 7.62
N ARG A 220 -50.84 -23.95 8.73
CA ARG A 220 -50.37 -22.69 9.32
C ARG A 220 -49.11 -22.92 10.11
N ARG A 221 -48.05 -22.16 9.78
CA ARG A 221 -46.78 -22.17 10.54
C ARG A 221 -46.48 -20.79 11.07
N ASP A 222 -46.28 -20.69 12.37
CA ASP A 222 -45.80 -19.46 13.01
C ASP A 222 -44.33 -19.27 12.69
N VAL A 223 -43.96 -18.06 12.25
CA VAL A 223 -42.61 -17.75 11.79
C VAL A 223 -42.02 -16.56 12.53
N THR A 224 -40.72 -16.58 12.70
CA THR A 224 -39.97 -15.42 13.18
C THR A 224 -39.38 -14.69 11.97
N LEU A 225 -39.74 -13.42 11.82
CA LEU A 225 -39.29 -12.61 10.69
C LEU A 225 -37.81 -12.22 10.86
N GLY A 226 -37.03 -12.36 9.80
CA GLY A 226 -35.70 -11.82 9.64
C GLY A 226 -35.70 -10.56 8.78
N ASN A 227 -34.60 -10.34 8.05
CA ASN A 227 -34.47 -9.19 7.17
C ASN A 227 -35.31 -9.34 5.89
N THR A 228 -35.81 -8.22 5.35
CA THR A 228 -36.47 -8.17 4.04
C THR A 228 -35.43 -7.76 2.97
N VAL A 229 -35.35 -8.52 1.88
CA VAL A 229 -34.46 -8.25 0.75
C VAL A 229 -35.24 -8.38 -0.55
N ASN A 230 -35.20 -7.38 -1.42
CA ASN A 230 -35.82 -7.41 -2.75
C ASN A 230 -37.30 -7.86 -2.75
N ASN A 231 -38.11 -7.40 -1.80
CA ASN A 231 -39.53 -7.76 -1.62
C ASN A 231 -39.76 -9.21 -1.14
N GLU A 232 -38.70 -9.89 -0.70
CA GLU A 232 -38.77 -11.20 -0.06
C GLU A 232 -38.45 -11.05 1.44
N GLN A 233 -39.29 -11.65 2.27
CA GLN A 233 -39.15 -11.71 3.72
C GLN A 233 -38.41 -13.00 4.07
N CYS A 234 -37.26 -12.86 4.69
CA CYS A 234 -36.49 -14.01 5.23
C CYS A 234 -37.11 -14.46 6.57
N PHE A 235 -37.04 -15.75 6.83
CA PHE A 235 -37.50 -16.35 8.09
C PHE A 235 -36.26 -16.84 8.88
N SER A 236 -36.13 -16.39 10.12
CA SER A 236 -35.06 -16.85 11.00
C SER A 236 -35.41 -18.17 11.70
N SER A 237 -36.70 -18.50 11.80
CA SER A 237 -37.20 -19.79 12.30
C SER A 237 -38.66 -20.02 11.93
N GLY A 238 -39.10 -21.28 11.95
CA GLY A 238 -40.51 -21.67 11.81
C GLY A 238 -40.87 -22.28 10.45
N VAL A 239 -40.02 -22.27 9.45
CA VAL A 239 -40.27 -22.90 8.14
C VAL A 239 -39.24 -24.01 7.89
#